data_d99e5e9bbc91b19b9826c4aa0f7b006d
#
_entry.id   d99e5e9bbc91b19b9826c4aa0f7b006d
#
_cell.length_a   1.000
_cell.length_b   1.000
_cell.length_c   1.000
_cell.angle_alpha   90.00
_cell.angle_beta   90.00
_cell.angle_gamma   90.00
#
_symmetry.space_group_name_H-M   'P 1'
#
loop_
_entity.id
_entity.type
_entity.pdbx_description
1 polymer ?
#
loop_
_entity_poly.entity_id
_entity_poly.type
_entity_poly.pdbx_seq_one_letter_code
_entity_poly.pdbx_strand_id
1 'polypeptide(L)'
;MNTIIKRLLLLSSFSLLFFITGCEDEAADNDNTLSTDKFNISRVDVKSTGDASQSSPELIRFINSSEGVIVNSSQNTIDFFTISPSELTITGESINITDSDDAECSSIDVSVDESIIAVVVTFGSCQRGELYLVDASTRQKHGPYELGYNPDAVDIAVDNEFVVVVNEYDYEDGTAGCTVPYYPGVTIWDISQGLDNGTLVKHMKITHTGENGNLAEPEGVKIAPDGETVYMTLQESNQMGWFSILSPPDTLQDYVSFTSAIHEPDGIWVNSTGTVVCTGGEYDGKLGVTLLNSDGTPGAQYYANLADDLPSTWTWTDERKGIEPEEVVIAEHDGKSYVLATLQDPAAVVVYDITDPTNPTWDSGAITQVVDYSTGDGESTGESEGLAYKDGYVLVSNTKDPSVCLLKASWAN
;
A
#
# COMPACT_ATOMS: atom_id res chain seq x y z
N MET A 1 64.37 -52.46 20.97
CA MET A 1 63.99 -53.02 22.29
C MET A 1 62.54 -52.67 22.53
N ASN A 2 61.73 -53.71 22.52
CA ASN A 2 60.38 -53.89 23.05
C ASN A 2 59.28 -52.92 22.60
N THR A 3 58.38 -53.32 21.67
CA THR A 3 57.31 -54.33 21.75
C THR A 3 56.22 -53.96 22.78
N ILE A 4 54.97 -53.76 22.34
CA ILE A 4 53.72 -54.51 22.63
C ILE A 4 52.55 -53.65 22.19
N ILE A 5 51.84 -53.88 21.07
CA ILE A 5 50.70 -54.76 20.73
C ILE A 5 49.72 -54.97 21.90
N LYS A 6 48.46 -54.59 21.69
CA LYS A 6 47.21 -55.34 21.93
C LYS A 6 46.00 -54.49 21.61
N ARG A 7 45.26 -54.88 20.60
CA ARG A 7 44.09 -55.79 20.44
C ARG A 7 42.77 -55.08 20.72
N LEU A 8 42.13 -54.83 19.69
CA LEU A 8 40.80 -55.22 19.18
C LEU A 8 39.93 -55.99 20.20
N LEU A 9 38.76 -55.46 20.50
CA LEU A 9 37.59 -56.25 20.90
C LEU A 9 36.33 -55.70 20.22
N LEU A 10 35.87 -56.41 19.22
CA LEU A 10 34.49 -56.38 18.70
C LEU A 10 33.59 -56.88 19.77
N LEU A 11 32.49 -56.17 20.02
CA LEU A 11 31.27 -56.77 20.61
C LEU A 11 30.11 -56.29 19.77
N SER A 12 29.62 -57.25 19.02
CA SER A 12 28.31 -57.24 18.36
C SER A 12 27.21 -57.39 19.41
N SER A 13 26.29 -56.47 19.37
CA SER A 13 25.01 -56.69 20.03
C SER A 13 23.90 -56.45 19.01
N PHE A 14 23.29 -57.56 18.64
CA PHE A 14 21.99 -57.59 17.98
C PHE A 14 20.95 -56.97 18.94
N SER A 15 20.21 -56.01 18.47
CA SER A 15 18.97 -55.56 19.12
C SER A 15 17.91 -55.40 18.07
N LEU A 16 17.04 -56.23 18.20
CA LEU A 16 15.64 -56.43 17.85
C LEU A 16 14.93 -55.22 17.28
N LEU A 17 14.49 -55.37 16.05
CA LEU A 17 13.57 -54.47 15.35
C LEU A 17 12.18 -54.64 15.97
N PHE A 18 11.68 -53.60 16.63
CA PHE A 18 10.25 -53.43 16.85
C PHE A 18 9.73 -52.48 15.78
N PHE A 19 8.94 -52.98 14.87
CA PHE A 19 8.09 -52.18 14.03
C PHE A 19 6.90 -51.70 14.90
N ILE A 20 6.96 -50.42 15.25
CA ILE A 20 5.76 -49.67 15.65
C ILE A 20 5.32 -48.89 14.44
N THR A 21 4.22 -49.30 13.81
CA THR A 21 3.47 -48.49 12.86
C THR A 21 2.75 -47.42 13.67
N GLY A 22 3.41 -46.30 13.91
CA GLY A 22 2.78 -45.07 14.32
C GLY A 22 2.46 -44.29 13.06
N CYS A 23 1.23 -43.83 12.92
CA CYS A 23 0.90 -42.74 12.01
C CYS A 23 1.79 -41.56 12.40
N GLU A 24 2.75 -41.25 11.58
CA GLU A 24 3.41 -39.96 11.62
C GLU A 24 2.44 -38.97 10.95
N ASP A 25 1.86 -38.11 11.76
CA ASP A 25 1.39 -36.83 11.31
C ASP A 25 2.61 -36.18 10.63
N GLU A 26 2.55 -36.01 9.32
CA GLU A 26 3.46 -35.14 8.61
C GLU A 26 3.16 -33.70 9.08
N ALA A 27 3.81 -33.32 10.20
CA ALA A 27 4.06 -31.93 10.46
C ALA A 27 4.84 -31.42 9.24
N ALA A 28 4.25 -30.52 8.48
CA ALA A 28 4.92 -29.82 7.42
C ALA A 28 6.22 -29.26 8.02
N ASP A 29 7.33 -29.85 7.61
CA ASP A 29 8.65 -29.34 7.90
C ASP A 29 8.78 -28.02 7.16
N ASN A 30 8.38 -26.94 7.83
CA ASN A 30 8.80 -25.61 7.47
C ASN A 30 10.31 -25.53 7.76
N ASP A 31 11.11 -26.20 6.92
CA ASP A 31 12.55 -25.99 6.88
C ASP A 31 12.81 -24.60 6.24
N ASN A 32 12.37 -23.58 6.96
CA ASN A 32 12.71 -22.19 6.71
C ASN A 32 14.14 -21.99 7.21
N THR A 33 15.11 -22.62 6.52
CA THR A 33 16.48 -22.15 6.61
C THR A 33 16.51 -20.76 6.00
N LEU A 34 16.31 -19.75 6.86
CA LEU A 34 16.43 -18.34 6.54
C LEU A 34 17.75 -18.16 5.77
N SER A 35 17.63 -17.83 4.49
CA SER A 35 18.78 -17.34 3.73
C SER A 35 19.25 -16.06 4.43
N THR A 36 20.50 -16.02 4.83
CA THR A 36 21.07 -14.98 5.70
C THR A 36 21.13 -13.58 5.06
N ASP A 37 20.56 -13.41 3.86
CA ASP A 37 20.60 -12.16 3.09
C ASP A 37 19.22 -11.68 2.60
N LYS A 38 18.12 -12.27 3.10
CA LYS A 38 16.78 -11.99 2.59
C LYS A 38 15.94 -11.20 3.59
N PHE A 39 15.09 -10.34 3.05
CA PHE A 39 14.00 -9.72 3.80
C PHE A 39 12.99 -10.80 4.21
N ASN A 40 12.56 -10.78 5.44
CA ASN A 40 11.51 -11.65 5.93
C ASN A 40 10.42 -10.81 6.59
N ILE A 41 9.17 -11.15 6.32
CA ILE A 41 8.01 -10.51 6.90
C ILE A 41 7.18 -11.55 7.64
N SER A 42 6.74 -11.24 8.84
CA SER A 42 5.94 -12.15 9.66
C SER A 42 4.84 -11.40 10.39
N ARG A 43 3.66 -12.03 10.48
CA ARG A 43 2.52 -11.49 11.22
C ARG A 43 2.82 -11.46 12.71
N VAL A 44 2.61 -10.30 13.33
CA VAL A 44 2.77 -10.07 14.77
C VAL A 44 1.43 -10.14 15.46
N ASP A 45 0.45 -9.39 14.98
CA ASP A 45 -0.87 -9.27 15.58
C ASP A 45 -1.93 -8.86 14.56
N VAL A 46 -3.19 -9.23 14.82
CA VAL A 46 -4.35 -8.78 14.04
C VAL A 46 -5.44 -8.38 15.00
N LYS A 47 -6.04 -7.22 14.80
CA LYS A 47 -7.17 -6.72 15.62
C LYS A 47 -8.35 -6.36 14.75
N SER A 48 -9.52 -6.90 15.08
CA SER A 48 -10.76 -6.44 14.46
C SER A 48 -11.04 -4.99 14.84
N THR A 49 -11.48 -4.21 13.88
CA THR A 49 -11.93 -2.82 14.08
C THR A 49 -13.43 -2.72 14.30
N GLY A 50 -14.18 -3.82 14.11
CA GLY A 50 -15.61 -3.85 14.30
C GLY A 50 -16.31 -4.92 13.47
N ASP A 51 -17.62 -4.77 13.31
CA ASP A 51 -18.46 -5.61 12.45
C ASP A 51 -18.45 -5.04 11.03
N ALA A 52 -18.36 -5.87 10.01
CA ALA A 52 -18.33 -5.46 8.59
C ALA A 52 -19.53 -4.59 8.16
N SER A 53 -20.63 -4.61 8.91
CA SER A 53 -21.77 -3.71 8.68
C SER A 53 -21.58 -2.30 9.26
N GLN A 54 -20.48 -2.06 9.98
CA GLN A 54 -20.24 -0.83 10.75
C GLN A 54 -18.78 -0.36 10.69
N SER A 55 -17.92 -1.07 10.01
CA SER A 55 -16.50 -0.74 9.89
C SER A 55 -16.00 -1.14 8.51
N SER A 56 -15.36 -0.21 7.82
CA SER A 56 -14.66 -0.41 6.57
C SER A 56 -13.31 0.30 6.70
N PRO A 57 -12.29 -0.40 7.23
CA PRO A 57 -10.96 0.16 7.40
C PRO A 57 -10.23 0.12 6.04
N GLU A 58 -10.11 1.29 5.44
CA GLU A 58 -9.48 1.49 4.13
C GLU A 58 -7.97 1.76 4.27
N LEU A 59 -7.52 2.97 4.05
CA LEU A 59 -6.12 3.31 4.13
C LEU A 59 -5.62 3.49 5.57
N ILE A 60 -4.39 3.07 5.81
CA ILE A 60 -3.74 3.04 7.11
C ILE A 60 -2.37 3.72 7.05
N ARG A 61 -2.00 4.46 8.09
CA ARG A 61 -0.68 5.10 8.18
C ARG A 61 -0.10 5.01 9.59
N PHE A 62 1.22 5.01 9.70
CA PHE A 62 1.89 5.30 10.96
C PHE A 62 1.83 6.81 11.24
N ILE A 63 1.44 7.20 12.45
CA ILE A 63 1.71 8.56 12.93
C ILE A 63 3.17 8.61 13.38
N ASN A 64 3.57 7.63 14.19
CA ASN A 64 4.95 7.45 14.64
C ASN A 64 5.22 5.94 14.87
N SER A 65 6.39 5.57 15.39
CA SER A 65 6.75 4.17 15.63
C SER A 65 5.88 3.44 16.68
N SER A 66 5.03 4.15 17.42
CA SER A 66 4.18 3.60 18.49
C SER A 66 2.69 3.90 18.32
N GLU A 67 2.31 4.61 17.28
CA GLU A 67 0.93 5.02 17.05
C GLU A 67 0.61 5.00 15.55
N GLY A 68 -0.59 4.56 15.21
CA GLY A 68 -1.11 4.58 13.85
C GLY A 68 -2.53 5.13 13.79
N VAL A 69 -2.95 5.42 12.59
CA VAL A 69 -4.28 5.93 12.26
C VAL A 69 -4.82 5.20 11.03
N ILE A 70 -6.12 4.98 11.00
CA ILE A 70 -6.81 4.32 9.89
C ILE A 70 -8.07 5.08 9.54
N VAL A 71 -8.37 5.17 8.27
CA VAL A 71 -9.67 5.64 7.77
C VAL A 71 -10.71 4.54 7.97
N ASN A 72 -11.86 4.90 8.47
CA ASN A 72 -13.05 4.06 8.52
C ASN A 72 -14.13 4.71 7.64
N SER A 73 -14.18 4.28 6.38
CA SER A 73 -15.04 4.90 5.36
C SER A 73 -16.53 4.80 5.72
N SER A 74 -16.98 3.66 6.23
CA SER A 74 -18.39 3.45 6.57
C SER A 74 -18.89 4.32 7.74
N GLN A 75 -18.00 4.91 8.54
CA GLN A 75 -18.35 5.79 9.68
C GLN A 75 -17.90 7.22 9.49
N ASN A 76 -17.20 7.55 8.43
CA ASN A 76 -16.59 8.86 8.21
C ASN A 76 -15.69 9.30 9.36
N THR A 77 -14.91 8.35 9.89
CA THR A 77 -13.99 8.60 11.00
C THR A 77 -12.55 8.27 10.63
N ILE A 78 -11.63 8.82 11.40
CA ILE A 78 -10.29 8.27 11.52
C ILE A 78 -10.13 7.71 12.93
N ASP A 79 -9.66 6.48 13.01
CA ASP A 79 -9.55 5.74 14.26
C ASP A 79 -8.08 5.52 14.63
N PHE A 80 -7.75 5.67 15.91
CA PHE A 80 -6.37 5.61 16.40
C PHE A 80 -6.10 4.30 17.11
N PHE A 81 -4.87 3.82 16.96
CA PHE A 81 -4.40 2.62 17.63
C PHE A 81 -2.94 2.77 18.06
N THR A 82 -2.55 2.04 19.09
CA THR A 82 -1.15 2.01 19.56
C THR A 82 -0.46 0.74 19.11
N ILE A 83 0.85 0.86 18.91
CA ILE A 83 1.72 -0.18 18.37
C ILE A 83 2.83 -0.45 19.39
N SER A 84 3.04 -1.72 19.68
CA SER A 84 4.20 -2.21 20.40
C SER A 84 4.92 -3.29 19.56
N PRO A 85 6.13 -3.70 19.91
CA PRO A 85 6.84 -4.74 19.15
C PRO A 85 6.13 -6.09 19.04
N SER A 86 5.07 -6.31 19.81
CA SER A 86 4.36 -7.60 19.88
C SER A 86 2.85 -7.47 19.83
N GLU A 87 2.28 -6.27 19.76
CA GLU A 87 0.83 -6.10 19.88
C GLU A 87 0.36 -4.78 19.27
N LEU A 88 -0.81 -4.83 18.63
CA LEU A 88 -1.68 -3.70 18.32
C LEU A 88 -2.72 -3.53 19.43
N THR A 89 -3.09 -2.29 19.73
CA THR A 89 -4.21 -2.00 20.63
C THR A 89 -5.09 -0.93 20.02
N ILE A 90 -6.32 -1.29 19.69
CA ILE A 90 -7.35 -0.33 19.27
C ILE A 90 -7.72 0.50 20.49
N THR A 91 -7.47 1.80 20.43
CA THR A 91 -7.63 2.69 21.59
C THR A 91 -9.07 3.07 21.87
N GLY A 92 -9.93 2.99 20.86
CA GLY A 92 -11.28 3.54 20.89
C GLY A 92 -11.31 5.07 20.74
N GLU A 93 -10.16 5.70 20.51
CA GLU A 93 -10.08 7.10 20.13
C GLU A 93 -10.41 7.25 18.66
N SER A 94 -11.31 8.16 18.32
CA SER A 94 -11.80 8.38 16.97
C SER A 94 -12.11 9.86 16.77
N ILE A 95 -11.90 10.35 15.54
CA ILE A 95 -12.33 11.69 15.13
C ILE A 95 -13.36 11.54 14.03
N ASN A 96 -14.55 12.06 14.25
CA ASN A 96 -15.55 12.22 13.20
C ASN A 96 -15.10 13.33 12.24
N ILE A 97 -14.92 12.96 10.97
CA ILE A 97 -14.48 13.88 9.92
C ILE A 97 -15.67 14.68 9.38
N THR A 98 -16.80 14.00 9.13
CA THR A 98 -18.02 14.67 8.67
C THR A 98 -19.26 13.93 9.16
N ASP A 99 -20.36 14.69 9.37
CA ASP A 99 -21.66 14.13 9.75
C ASP A 99 -22.58 13.88 8.54
N SER A 100 -22.06 14.01 7.32
CA SER A 100 -22.87 13.80 6.11
C SER A 100 -23.10 12.32 5.85
N ASP A 101 -24.35 11.93 5.68
CA ASP A 101 -24.73 10.55 5.35
C ASP A 101 -24.33 10.16 3.90
N ASP A 102 -24.03 11.15 3.05
CA ASP A 102 -23.63 10.95 1.64
C ASP A 102 -22.10 11.05 1.46
N ALA A 103 -21.36 11.12 2.56
CA ALA A 103 -19.91 11.24 2.55
C ALA A 103 -19.23 9.89 2.81
N GLU A 104 -18.02 9.76 2.29
CA GLU A 104 -17.12 8.64 2.53
C GLU A 104 -15.69 9.16 2.67
N CYS A 105 -15.00 8.78 3.74
CA CYS A 105 -13.58 9.05 3.87
C CYS A 105 -12.82 8.05 2.98
N SER A 106 -12.18 8.52 1.91
CA SER A 106 -11.53 7.65 0.93
C SER A 106 -10.02 7.52 1.16
N SER A 107 -9.35 8.54 1.67
CA SER A 107 -7.89 8.50 1.76
C SER A 107 -7.33 9.21 2.98
N ILE A 108 -6.10 8.83 3.36
CA ILE A 108 -5.35 9.41 4.47
C ILE A 108 -3.85 9.42 4.19
N ASP A 109 -3.19 10.49 4.59
CA ASP A 109 -1.73 10.51 4.68
C ASP A 109 -1.26 11.19 5.96
N VAL A 110 -0.04 10.90 6.38
CA VAL A 110 0.61 11.48 7.56
C VAL A 110 1.93 12.10 7.14
N SER A 111 2.12 13.37 7.50
CA SER A 111 3.35 14.10 7.18
C SER A 111 4.62 13.40 7.72
N VAL A 112 5.73 13.57 7.02
CA VAL A 112 7.01 12.96 7.35
C VAL A 112 7.50 13.34 8.76
N ASP A 113 7.18 14.55 9.21
CA ASP A 113 7.52 15.04 10.57
C ASP A 113 6.50 14.62 11.64
N GLU A 114 5.51 13.77 11.28
CA GLU A 114 4.52 13.20 12.20
C GLU A 114 3.54 14.22 12.81
N SER A 115 3.44 15.42 12.23
CA SER A 115 2.67 16.53 12.81
C SER A 115 1.28 16.72 12.21
N ILE A 116 1.05 16.30 10.97
CA ILE A 116 -0.18 16.54 10.21
C ILE A 116 -0.74 15.22 9.70
N ILE A 117 -2.06 15.06 9.80
CA ILE A 117 -2.82 14.01 9.16
C ILE A 117 -3.74 14.67 8.14
N ALA A 118 -3.64 14.32 6.87
CA ALA A 118 -4.56 14.73 5.82
C ALA A 118 -5.61 13.64 5.60
N VAL A 119 -6.88 14.01 5.53
CA VAL A 119 -8.01 13.10 5.32
C VAL A 119 -8.86 13.61 4.19
N VAL A 120 -9.13 12.75 3.23
CA VAL A 120 -9.94 13.05 2.07
C VAL A 120 -11.35 12.49 2.25
N VAL A 121 -12.33 13.25 1.81
CA VAL A 121 -13.74 12.87 1.85
C VAL A 121 -14.33 13.04 0.47
N THR A 122 -14.91 11.97 -0.05
CA THR A 122 -15.73 11.98 -1.25
C THR A 122 -17.21 12.11 -0.89
N PHE A 123 -17.98 12.67 -1.78
CA PHE A 123 -19.44 12.73 -1.71
C PHE A 123 -19.96 12.24 -3.03
N GLY A 124 -20.88 11.36 -3.10
CA GLY A 124 -21.40 10.73 -4.31
C GLY A 124 -21.27 11.55 -5.62
N SER A 125 -21.34 10.93 -6.72
CA SER A 125 -20.84 11.26 -8.08
C SER A 125 -20.97 12.70 -8.61
N CYS A 126 -21.72 13.60 -7.98
CA CYS A 126 -21.96 14.96 -8.49
C CYS A 126 -21.53 16.09 -7.54
N GLN A 127 -20.81 15.75 -6.50
CA GLN A 127 -20.38 16.73 -5.51
C GLN A 127 -18.84 16.80 -5.44
N ARG A 128 -18.33 17.96 -5.09
CA ARG A 128 -16.91 18.13 -4.82
C ARG A 128 -16.56 17.51 -3.49
N GLY A 129 -15.41 16.88 -3.44
CA GLY A 129 -14.86 16.36 -2.19
C GLY A 129 -14.30 17.45 -1.28
N GLU A 130 -13.88 17.03 -0.12
CA GLU A 130 -13.32 17.89 0.92
C GLU A 130 -12.03 17.29 1.48
N LEU A 131 -11.06 18.15 1.77
CA LEU A 131 -9.85 17.82 2.52
C LEU A 131 -9.98 18.36 3.93
N TYR A 132 -9.69 17.51 4.90
CA TYR A 132 -9.51 17.90 6.30
C TYR A 132 -8.06 17.66 6.71
N LEU A 133 -7.54 18.61 7.49
CA LEU A 133 -6.23 18.48 8.13
C LEU A 133 -6.42 18.31 9.62
N VAL A 134 -5.71 17.37 10.21
CA VAL A 134 -5.75 17.13 11.65
C VAL A 134 -4.36 17.31 12.22
N ASP A 135 -4.22 18.14 13.24
CA ASP A 135 -3.00 18.21 14.05
C ASP A 135 -2.83 16.90 14.80
N ALA A 136 -1.77 16.15 14.48
CA ALA A 136 -1.58 14.80 14.99
C ALA A 136 -1.39 14.76 16.51
N SER A 137 -0.91 15.83 17.13
CA SER A 137 -0.65 15.91 18.58
C SER A 137 -1.87 16.32 19.40
N THR A 138 -2.66 17.25 18.88
CA THR A 138 -3.82 17.83 19.59
C THR A 138 -5.14 17.21 19.17
N ARG A 139 -5.15 16.45 18.06
CA ARG A 139 -6.34 15.89 17.41
C ARG A 139 -7.32 16.97 16.93
N GLN A 140 -6.86 18.20 16.79
CA GLN A 140 -7.69 19.28 16.27
C GLN A 140 -7.85 19.16 14.77
N LYS A 141 -9.10 19.17 14.31
CA LYS A 141 -9.48 19.13 12.90
C LYS A 141 -9.59 20.56 12.34
N HIS A 142 -9.08 20.78 11.14
CA HIS A 142 -9.07 22.02 10.36
C HIS A 142 -9.67 21.76 8.97
N GLY A 143 -10.26 22.76 8.35
CA GLY A 143 -10.95 22.64 7.07
C GLY A 143 -12.47 22.80 7.24
N PRO A 144 -13.33 22.38 6.29
CA PRO A 144 -12.93 21.69 5.06
C PRO A 144 -12.27 22.59 4.00
N TYR A 145 -11.44 21.99 3.19
CA TYR A 145 -10.85 22.58 1.98
C TYR A 145 -11.46 21.92 0.75
N GLU A 146 -12.02 22.69 -0.17
CA GLU A 146 -12.69 22.16 -1.35
C GLU A 146 -11.72 21.42 -2.28
N LEU A 147 -12.09 20.22 -2.72
CA LEU A 147 -11.37 19.40 -3.67
C LEU A 147 -12.04 19.37 -5.05
N GLY A 148 -11.54 18.52 -5.94
CA GLY A 148 -12.22 18.12 -7.16
C GLY A 148 -13.39 17.18 -6.86
N TYR A 149 -13.82 16.45 -7.87
CA TYR A 149 -14.86 15.46 -7.77
C TYR A 149 -14.23 14.08 -7.57
N ASN A 150 -14.87 13.25 -6.79
CA ASN A 150 -14.40 11.92 -6.45
C ASN A 150 -12.90 11.90 -6.12
N PRO A 151 -12.47 12.58 -5.05
CA PRO A 151 -11.08 12.54 -4.65
C PRO A 151 -10.75 11.16 -4.09
N ASP A 152 -9.61 10.61 -4.49
CA ASP A 152 -9.21 9.27 -4.17
C ASP A 152 -7.93 9.20 -3.30
N ALA A 153 -6.83 9.77 -3.72
CA ALA A 153 -5.58 9.71 -2.96
C ALA A 153 -5.03 11.08 -2.58
N VAL A 154 -4.31 11.11 -1.44
CA VAL A 154 -3.67 12.30 -0.88
C VAL A 154 -2.21 12.04 -0.50
N ASP A 155 -1.36 13.04 -0.69
CA ASP A 155 0.01 13.04 -0.18
C ASP A 155 0.42 14.44 0.33
N ILE A 156 1.22 14.47 1.40
CA ILE A 156 1.73 15.69 2.02
C ILE A 156 3.19 15.86 1.64
N ALA A 157 3.56 17.04 1.15
CA ALA A 157 4.95 17.33 0.83
C ALA A 157 5.87 17.21 2.05
N VAL A 158 7.11 16.78 1.82
CA VAL A 158 8.08 16.47 2.90
C VAL A 158 8.40 17.68 3.80
N ASP A 159 8.20 18.91 3.32
CA ASP A 159 8.38 20.16 4.06
C ASP A 159 7.10 20.68 4.72
N ASN A 160 5.97 19.97 4.57
CA ASN A 160 4.64 20.35 5.04
C ASN A 160 4.12 21.66 4.43
N GLU A 161 4.61 22.08 3.29
CA GLU A 161 4.13 23.31 2.64
C GLU A 161 2.93 23.04 1.73
N PHE A 162 2.82 21.82 1.17
CA PHE A 162 1.77 21.48 0.21
C PHE A 162 1.07 20.16 0.54
N VAL A 163 -0.22 20.11 0.17
CA VAL A 163 -1.01 18.89 0.09
C VAL A 163 -1.51 18.73 -1.33
N VAL A 164 -1.34 17.54 -1.88
CA VAL A 164 -1.78 17.18 -3.22
C VAL A 164 -2.82 16.08 -3.12
N VAL A 165 -3.95 16.27 -3.79
CA VAL A 165 -5.04 15.30 -3.86
C VAL A 165 -5.36 15.02 -5.31
N VAL A 166 -5.40 13.76 -5.71
CA VAL A 166 -5.92 13.34 -7.00
C VAL A 166 -7.43 13.16 -6.91
N ASN A 167 -8.13 13.41 -8.02
CA ASN A 167 -9.58 13.37 -8.12
C ASN A 167 -9.90 12.51 -9.34
N GLU A 168 -10.37 11.33 -9.09
CA GLU A 168 -10.50 10.23 -10.03
C GLU A 168 -11.47 10.54 -11.18
N TYR A 169 -12.70 10.92 -10.90
CA TYR A 169 -13.76 10.97 -11.88
C TYR A 169 -14.23 9.58 -12.32
N ASP A 170 -14.91 8.88 -11.48
CA ASP A 170 -15.46 7.58 -11.82
C ASP A 170 -16.48 7.64 -12.98
N TYR A 171 -16.11 7.06 -14.12
CA TYR A 171 -16.96 6.98 -15.30
C TYR A 171 -18.03 5.90 -15.15
N GLU A 172 -17.75 4.85 -14.42
CA GLU A 172 -18.67 3.71 -14.29
C GLU A 172 -19.82 4.00 -13.33
N ASP A 173 -19.59 4.78 -12.27
CA ASP A 173 -20.60 5.10 -11.25
C ASP A 173 -21.63 6.16 -11.62
N GLY A 174 -21.72 6.53 -12.89
CA GLY A 174 -22.89 7.20 -13.42
C GLY A 174 -22.90 8.72 -13.31
N THR A 175 -21.75 9.39 -13.43
CA THR A 175 -21.64 10.85 -13.61
C THR A 175 -22.42 11.35 -14.86
N ALA A 176 -22.94 10.44 -15.68
CA ALA A 176 -23.75 10.77 -16.85
C ALA A 176 -25.00 11.64 -16.56
N GLY A 177 -25.38 11.81 -15.28
CA GLY A 177 -26.49 12.68 -14.86
C GLY A 177 -26.07 14.05 -14.35
N CYS A 178 -24.78 14.31 -14.17
CA CYS A 178 -24.30 15.56 -13.60
C CYS A 178 -24.34 16.70 -14.64
N THR A 179 -24.80 17.87 -14.23
CA THR A 179 -24.99 19.04 -15.11
C THR A 179 -23.73 19.89 -15.28
N VAL A 180 -22.66 19.57 -14.59
CA VAL A 180 -21.37 20.27 -14.62
C VAL A 180 -20.35 19.47 -15.42
N PRO A 181 -19.47 20.10 -16.19
CA PRO A 181 -18.39 19.40 -16.86
C PRO A 181 -17.40 18.88 -15.79
N TYR A 182 -17.38 17.59 -15.61
CA TYR A 182 -16.40 16.89 -14.78
C TYR A 182 -15.14 16.63 -15.57
N TYR A 183 -14.03 16.63 -14.89
CA TYR A 183 -12.77 16.14 -15.40
C TYR A 183 -12.01 15.52 -14.22
N PRO A 184 -11.37 14.38 -14.42
CA PRO A 184 -10.35 13.92 -13.48
C PRO A 184 -9.27 14.99 -13.33
N GLY A 185 -8.58 15.00 -12.24
CA GLY A 185 -7.58 16.04 -12.02
C GLY A 185 -6.85 15.99 -10.70
N VAL A 186 -6.19 17.08 -10.39
CA VAL A 186 -5.40 17.23 -9.17
C VAL A 186 -5.75 18.54 -8.50
N THR A 187 -5.92 18.50 -7.18
CA THR A 187 -6.10 19.69 -6.33
C THR A 187 -4.86 19.88 -5.47
N ILE A 188 -4.31 21.10 -5.47
CA ILE A 188 -3.10 21.46 -4.72
C ILE A 188 -3.44 22.56 -3.73
N TRP A 189 -3.16 22.32 -2.46
CA TRP A 189 -3.30 23.30 -1.38
C TRP A 189 -1.92 23.66 -0.81
N ASP A 190 -1.65 24.97 -0.66
CA ASP A 190 -0.54 25.52 0.12
C ASP A 190 -1.00 25.68 1.57
N ILE A 191 -0.35 24.96 2.50
CA ILE A 191 -0.64 24.96 3.94
C ILE A 191 0.51 25.56 4.75
N SER A 192 1.49 26.18 4.12
CA SER A 192 2.69 26.78 4.74
C SER A 192 2.36 27.86 5.79
N GLN A 193 1.16 28.46 5.68
CA GLN A 193 0.71 29.50 6.63
C GLN A 193 -0.09 28.91 7.83
N GLY A 194 -0.09 27.60 8.00
CA GLY A 194 -0.76 26.85 9.06
C GLY A 194 -2.09 26.26 8.63
N LEU A 195 -2.54 25.24 9.39
CA LEU A 195 -3.65 24.36 9.04
C LEU A 195 -5.00 25.04 8.86
N ASP A 196 -5.21 26.23 9.43
CA ASP A 196 -6.43 27.05 9.27
C ASP A 196 -6.35 28.02 8.07
N ASN A 197 -5.18 28.16 7.45
CA ASN A 197 -4.90 29.21 6.47
C ASN A 197 -4.48 28.64 5.11
N GLY A 198 -4.93 27.43 4.81
CA GLY A 198 -4.65 26.82 3.52
C GLY A 198 -5.12 27.70 2.35
N THR A 199 -4.32 27.77 1.31
CA THR A 199 -4.60 28.53 0.10
C THR A 199 -4.62 27.59 -1.10
N LEU A 200 -5.71 27.61 -1.86
CA LEU A 200 -5.81 26.83 -3.09
C LEU A 200 -4.77 27.35 -4.12
N VAL A 201 -3.81 26.50 -4.47
CA VAL A 201 -2.84 26.79 -5.52
C VAL A 201 -3.47 26.51 -6.88
N LYS A 202 -4.08 25.34 -7.04
CA LYS A 202 -4.58 24.88 -8.33
C LYS A 202 -5.63 23.77 -8.23
N HIS A 203 -6.59 23.81 -9.18
CA HIS A 203 -7.27 22.62 -9.66
C HIS A 203 -6.76 22.35 -11.09
N MET A 204 -5.89 21.39 -11.25
CA MET A 204 -5.35 20.96 -12.54
C MET A 204 -6.30 19.91 -13.16
N LYS A 205 -6.48 19.96 -14.47
CA LYS A 205 -7.33 19.00 -15.19
C LYS A 205 -6.50 17.91 -15.85
N ILE A 206 -7.09 16.74 -15.97
CA ILE A 206 -6.60 15.66 -16.81
C ILE A 206 -7.63 15.49 -17.94
N THR A 207 -7.21 15.67 -19.20
CA THR A 207 -8.13 15.73 -20.35
C THR A 207 -7.79 14.74 -21.44
N HIS A 208 -6.72 13.97 -21.30
CA HIS A 208 -6.43 12.87 -22.21
C HIS A 208 -7.27 11.64 -21.86
N THR A 209 -7.43 10.76 -22.82
CA THR A 209 -8.22 9.55 -22.69
C THR A 209 -7.33 8.33 -22.75
N GLY A 210 -7.73 7.27 -22.06
CA GLY A 210 -7.13 5.95 -22.17
C GLY A 210 -7.39 5.28 -23.52
N GLU A 211 -6.88 4.07 -23.68
CA GLU A 211 -7.01 3.29 -24.92
C GLU A 211 -8.47 2.92 -25.23
N ASN A 212 -9.29 2.74 -24.19
CA ASN A 212 -10.74 2.47 -24.30
C ASN A 212 -11.56 3.72 -24.65
N GLY A 213 -10.95 4.92 -24.63
CA GLY A 213 -11.59 6.21 -24.88
C GLY A 213 -12.19 6.87 -23.66
N ASN A 214 -12.07 6.27 -22.47
CA ASN A 214 -12.41 6.89 -21.18
C ASN A 214 -11.37 7.96 -20.82
N LEU A 215 -11.75 8.91 -19.96
CA LEU A 215 -10.78 9.84 -19.38
C LEU A 215 -9.79 9.06 -18.50
N ALA A 216 -8.55 9.51 -18.49
CA ALA A 216 -7.55 8.96 -17.60
C ALA A 216 -7.93 9.28 -16.14
N GLU A 217 -8.07 8.27 -15.31
CA GLU A 217 -8.49 8.35 -13.91
C GLU A 217 -7.26 8.25 -13.02
N PRO A 218 -6.94 9.31 -12.24
CA PRO A 218 -5.83 9.27 -11.31
C PRO A 218 -6.25 8.62 -9.98
N GLU A 219 -5.58 7.54 -9.62
CA GLU A 219 -5.79 6.77 -8.38
C GLU A 219 -4.74 7.11 -7.32
N GLY A 220 -3.52 6.70 -7.51
CA GLY A 220 -2.43 6.95 -6.57
C GLY A 220 -1.69 8.26 -6.81
N VAL A 221 -1.18 8.89 -5.75
CA VAL A 221 -0.34 10.09 -5.81
C VAL A 221 0.84 10.01 -4.84
N LYS A 222 2.01 10.46 -5.27
CA LYS A 222 3.19 10.60 -4.40
C LYS A 222 4.04 11.80 -4.78
N ILE A 223 4.38 12.62 -3.78
CA ILE A 223 5.32 13.72 -3.91
C ILE A 223 6.73 13.15 -3.71
N ALA A 224 7.63 13.46 -4.62
CA ALA A 224 9.01 13.02 -4.51
C ALA A 224 9.72 13.64 -3.29
N PRO A 225 10.84 13.06 -2.85
CA PRO A 225 11.62 13.60 -1.72
C PRO A 225 12.19 15.00 -1.94
N ASP A 226 12.16 15.51 -3.17
CA ASP A 226 12.51 16.90 -3.47
C ASP A 226 11.47 17.92 -2.97
N GLY A 227 10.27 17.45 -2.58
CA GLY A 227 9.15 18.28 -2.13
C GLY A 227 8.44 19.01 -3.26
N GLU A 228 8.83 18.78 -4.52
CA GLU A 228 8.37 19.55 -5.67
C GLU A 228 7.72 18.68 -6.75
N THR A 229 8.33 17.55 -7.09
CA THR A 229 7.85 16.69 -8.18
C THR A 229 6.76 15.76 -7.69
N VAL A 230 5.61 15.75 -8.35
CA VAL A 230 4.48 14.86 -8.07
C VAL A 230 4.41 13.79 -9.15
N TYR A 231 4.23 12.55 -8.74
CA TYR A 231 3.89 11.42 -9.61
C TYR A 231 2.51 10.90 -9.25
N MET A 232 1.77 10.42 -10.25
CA MET A 232 0.46 9.83 -10.07
C MET A 232 0.25 8.67 -11.04
N THR A 233 -0.51 7.70 -10.64
CA THR A 233 -1.05 6.67 -11.54
C THR A 233 -2.23 7.24 -12.29
N LEU A 234 -2.46 6.75 -13.50
CA LEU A 234 -3.59 7.08 -14.36
C LEU A 234 -4.17 5.77 -14.84
N GLN A 235 -5.13 5.24 -14.06
CA GLN A 235 -5.59 3.87 -14.12
C GLN A 235 -6.15 3.52 -15.50
N GLU A 236 -7.19 4.18 -15.95
CA GLU A 236 -7.87 3.89 -17.21
C GLU A 236 -7.01 4.09 -18.47
N SER A 237 -5.92 4.82 -18.36
CA SER A 237 -4.99 5.04 -19.47
C SER A 237 -3.72 4.18 -19.41
N ASN A 238 -3.53 3.40 -18.35
CA ASN A 238 -2.29 2.63 -18.10
C ASN A 238 -1.04 3.51 -18.17
N GLN A 239 -1.07 4.64 -17.47
CA GLN A 239 -0.02 5.66 -17.55
C GLN A 239 0.41 6.13 -16.16
N MET A 240 1.58 6.76 -16.14
CA MET A 240 2.04 7.57 -15.03
C MET A 240 2.15 9.03 -15.48
N GLY A 241 1.49 9.92 -14.74
CA GLY A 241 1.61 11.37 -14.92
C GLY A 241 2.59 11.98 -13.94
N TRP A 242 3.19 13.13 -14.28
CA TRP A 242 4.00 13.91 -13.33
C TRP A 242 3.95 15.41 -13.64
N PHE A 243 4.23 16.22 -12.62
CA PHE A 243 4.32 17.68 -12.75
C PHE A 243 5.08 18.29 -11.56
N SER A 244 5.44 19.58 -11.65
CA SER A 244 6.00 20.35 -10.52
C SER A 244 4.91 21.12 -9.77
N ILE A 245 4.87 21.02 -8.44
CA ILE A 245 3.97 21.79 -7.56
C ILE A 245 4.23 23.29 -7.69
N LEU A 246 5.49 23.70 -7.88
CA LEU A 246 5.87 25.11 -7.95
C LEU A 246 5.40 25.79 -9.24
N SER A 247 5.08 25.02 -10.28
CA SER A 247 4.60 25.52 -11.56
C SER A 247 3.53 24.60 -12.18
N PRO A 248 2.42 24.31 -11.46
CA PRO A 248 1.43 23.36 -11.92
C PRO A 248 0.73 23.88 -13.20
N PRO A 249 0.63 23.06 -14.26
CA PRO A 249 -0.06 23.45 -15.49
C PRO A 249 -1.58 23.54 -15.27
N ASP A 250 -2.31 24.17 -16.21
CA ASP A 250 -3.78 24.13 -16.18
C ASP A 250 -4.34 22.77 -16.51
N THR A 251 -3.60 21.99 -17.29
CA THR A 251 -3.94 20.64 -17.72
C THR A 251 -2.68 19.81 -17.72
N LEU A 252 -2.75 18.57 -17.22
CA LEU A 252 -1.62 17.64 -17.23
C LEU A 252 -1.08 17.47 -18.67
N GLN A 253 0.22 17.64 -18.84
CA GLN A 253 0.89 17.57 -20.12
C GLN A 253 1.91 16.42 -20.18
N ASP A 254 2.51 16.10 -19.03
CA ASP A 254 3.60 15.16 -18.94
C ASP A 254 3.08 13.83 -18.40
N TYR A 255 3.10 12.79 -19.22
CA TYR A 255 2.74 11.42 -18.88
C TYR A 255 3.47 10.42 -19.77
N VAL A 256 3.64 9.21 -19.26
CA VAL A 256 4.23 8.09 -19.98
C VAL A 256 3.37 6.85 -19.83
N SER A 257 3.15 6.14 -20.92
CA SER A 257 2.48 4.83 -20.82
C SER A 257 3.39 3.82 -20.13
N PHE A 258 2.82 3.04 -19.26
CA PHE A 258 3.49 1.85 -18.78
C PHE A 258 3.70 0.89 -19.95
N THR A 259 4.73 0.06 -19.85
CA THR A 259 4.89 -1.05 -20.81
C THR A 259 3.62 -1.90 -20.77
N SER A 260 3.29 -2.59 -21.85
CA SER A 260 2.09 -3.43 -21.98
C SER A 260 1.94 -4.54 -20.91
N ALA A 261 2.71 -4.46 -19.84
CA ALA A 261 2.70 -5.40 -18.73
C ALA A 261 1.97 -4.85 -17.49
N ILE A 262 1.82 -3.52 -17.36
CA ILE A 262 1.14 -2.88 -16.22
C ILE A 262 -0.18 -2.33 -16.73
N HIS A 263 -1.27 -2.89 -16.23
CA HIS A 263 -2.63 -2.45 -16.54
C HIS A 263 -3.35 -2.05 -15.26
N GLU A 264 -4.22 -1.05 -15.37
CA GLU A 264 -4.98 -0.47 -14.26
C GLU A 264 -4.04 -0.20 -13.06
N PRO A 265 -3.05 0.73 -13.24
CA PRO A 265 -2.10 1.06 -12.16
C PRO A 265 -2.81 1.82 -11.05
N ASP A 266 -2.64 1.37 -9.81
CA ASP A 266 -3.22 1.97 -8.63
C ASP A 266 -2.14 2.57 -7.71
N GLY A 267 -1.82 1.97 -6.58
CA GLY A 267 -0.85 2.49 -5.62
C GLY A 267 0.49 2.90 -6.24
N ILE A 268 1.09 3.97 -5.74
CA ILE A 268 2.35 4.51 -6.23
C ILE A 268 3.27 4.94 -5.08
N TRP A 269 4.56 4.65 -5.20
CA TRP A 269 5.56 5.08 -4.22
C TRP A 269 6.88 5.48 -4.87
N VAL A 270 7.51 6.53 -4.32
CA VAL A 270 8.83 7.01 -4.73
C VAL A 270 9.84 6.67 -3.64
N ASN A 271 11.01 6.14 -4.00
CA ASN A 271 12.06 5.84 -3.03
C ASN A 271 12.68 7.11 -2.43
N SER A 272 13.38 6.97 -1.29
CA SER A 272 13.93 8.11 -0.53
C SER A 272 14.94 8.98 -1.30
N THR A 273 15.52 8.45 -2.37
CA THR A 273 16.47 9.17 -3.22
C THR A 273 15.84 9.83 -4.44
N GLY A 274 14.54 9.62 -4.69
CA GLY A 274 13.87 10.16 -5.87
C GLY A 274 14.38 9.58 -7.18
N THR A 275 14.80 8.31 -7.19
CA THR A 275 15.39 7.65 -8.38
C THR A 275 14.58 6.49 -8.92
N VAL A 276 13.62 6.01 -8.14
CA VAL A 276 12.75 4.87 -8.48
C VAL A 276 11.31 5.16 -8.06
N VAL A 277 10.38 4.86 -8.94
CA VAL A 277 8.94 4.82 -8.68
C VAL A 277 8.46 3.37 -8.79
N CYS A 278 7.68 2.91 -7.82
CA CYS A 278 7.00 1.62 -7.88
C CYS A 278 5.49 1.83 -7.95
N THR A 279 4.78 0.90 -8.61
CA THR A 279 3.31 0.89 -8.70
C THR A 279 2.76 -0.53 -8.71
N GLY A 280 1.57 -0.73 -8.14
CA GLY A 280 0.73 -1.90 -8.37
C GLY A 280 0.01 -1.78 -9.71
N GLY A 281 -0.24 -2.89 -10.39
CA GLY A 281 -1.12 -2.94 -11.55
C GLY A 281 -2.14 -4.03 -11.27
N GLU A 282 -3.35 -3.64 -10.95
CA GLU A 282 -4.43 -4.51 -10.52
C GLU A 282 -4.76 -5.59 -11.53
N TYR A 283 -4.88 -5.19 -12.79
CA TYR A 283 -5.17 -6.15 -13.84
C TYR A 283 -3.92 -6.94 -14.20
N ASP A 284 -3.98 -8.26 -14.11
CA ASP A 284 -2.87 -9.19 -14.37
C ASP A 284 -1.81 -9.31 -13.25
N GLY A 285 -1.99 -8.70 -12.09
CA GLY A 285 -1.11 -8.86 -10.92
C GLY A 285 0.35 -8.56 -11.21
N LYS A 286 0.67 -7.30 -11.49
CA LYS A 286 2.04 -6.86 -11.78
C LYS A 286 2.51 -5.82 -10.79
N LEU A 287 3.80 -5.85 -10.49
CA LEU A 287 4.50 -4.74 -9.84
C LEU A 287 5.38 -4.04 -10.84
N GLY A 288 5.15 -2.75 -11.06
CA GLY A 288 5.95 -1.89 -11.91
C GLY A 288 7.11 -1.25 -11.14
N VAL A 289 8.26 -1.13 -11.80
CA VAL A 289 9.43 -0.41 -11.32
C VAL A 289 9.92 0.52 -12.43
N THR A 290 9.82 1.82 -12.20
CA THR A 290 10.23 2.85 -13.15
C THR A 290 11.46 3.58 -12.61
N LEU A 291 12.54 3.60 -13.39
CA LEU A 291 13.71 4.44 -13.08
C LEU A 291 13.41 5.89 -13.42
N LEU A 292 13.84 6.80 -12.57
CA LEU A 292 13.77 8.22 -12.85
C LEU A 292 15.11 8.71 -13.40
N ASN A 293 15.04 9.59 -14.40
CA ASN A 293 16.19 10.32 -14.91
C ASN A 293 16.63 11.38 -13.90
N SER A 294 17.81 11.95 -14.08
CA SER A 294 18.36 12.97 -13.19
C SER A 294 17.56 14.29 -13.13
N ASP A 295 16.63 14.48 -14.04
CA ASP A 295 15.69 15.61 -14.06
C ASP A 295 14.29 15.26 -13.52
N GLY A 296 14.14 14.09 -12.91
CA GLY A 296 12.88 13.60 -12.36
C GLY A 296 11.92 13.01 -13.39
N THR A 297 12.25 13.04 -14.69
CA THR A 297 11.37 12.44 -15.71
C THR A 297 11.44 10.92 -15.68
N PRO A 298 10.31 10.21 -15.91
CA PRO A 298 10.31 8.76 -16.01
C PRO A 298 11.21 8.24 -17.14
N GLY A 299 11.98 7.19 -16.83
CA GLY A 299 12.93 6.56 -17.75
C GLY A 299 12.56 5.12 -18.07
N ALA A 300 13.51 4.20 -17.91
CA ALA A 300 13.30 2.77 -18.18
C ALA A 300 12.34 2.14 -17.16
N GLN A 301 11.51 1.22 -17.66
CA GLN A 301 10.49 0.52 -16.87
C GLN A 301 10.78 -0.97 -16.85
N TYR A 302 10.57 -1.58 -15.70
CA TYR A 302 10.69 -3.01 -15.43
C TYR A 302 9.45 -3.46 -14.64
N TYR A 303 9.22 -4.77 -14.56
CA TYR A 303 8.09 -5.32 -13.81
C TYR A 303 8.39 -6.70 -13.26
N ALA A 304 7.71 -7.06 -12.19
CA ALA A 304 7.60 -8.42 -11.69
C ALA A 304 6.18 -8.95 -11.96
N ASN A 305 6.07 -10.27 -12.25
CA ASN A 305 4.79 -10.93 -12.45
C ASN A 305 4.44 -11.74 -11.21
N LEU A 306 3.50 -11.26 -10.42
CA LEU A 306 3.10 -11.90 -9.16
C LEU A 306 2.59 -13.33 -9.35
N ALA A 307 1.86 -13.58 -10.43
CA ALA A 307 1.30 -14.89 -10.73
C ALA A 307 2.35 -16.00 -10.91
N ASP A 308 3.57 -15.65 -11.30
CA ASP A 308 4.67 -16.61 -11.48
C ASP A 308 5.30 -17.02 -10.14
N ASP A 309 5.17 -16.20 -9.12
CA ASP A 309 5.88 -16.30 -7.85
C ASP A 309 4.99 -16.72 -6.68
N LEU A 310 3.69 -16.45 -6.74
CA LEU A 310 2.76 -16.82 -5.67
C LEU A 310 2.60 -18.36 -5.56
N PRO A 311 2.34 -18.88 -4.36
CA PRO A 311 2.11 -20.30 -4.18
C PRO A 311 0.97 -20.81 -5.06
N SER A 312 1.19 -21.86 -5.82
CA SER A 312 0.19 -22.45 -6.74
C SER A 312 -1.05 -23.03 -6.02
N THR A 313 -1.02 -23.08 -4.69
CA THR A 313 -2.14 -23.48 -3.83
C THR A 313 -3.06 -22.33 -3.48
N TRP A 314 -2.64 -21.10 -3.75
CA TRP A 314 -3.46 -19.93 -3.52
C TRP A 314 -4.46 -19.78 -4.67
N THR A 315 -5.66 -19.38 -4.32
CA THR A 315 -6.74 -19.09 -5.26
C THR A 315 -7.23 -17.68 -4.99
N TRP A 316 -7.60 -16.99 -6.03
CA TRP A 316 -8.24 -15.69 -5.99
C TRP A 316 -9.65 -15.81 -6.56
N THR A 317 -10.54 -14.96 -6.10
CA THR A 317 -11.97 -15.05 -6.39
C THR A 317 -12.39 -14.17 -7.57
N ASP A 318 -11.65 -13.09 -7.85
CA ASP A 318 -11.94 -12.27 -9.01
C ASP A 318 -11.37 -12.88 -10.28
N GLU A 319 -12.28 -13.45 -11.11
CA GLU A 319 -11.90 -14.05 -12.40
C GLU A 319 -11.51 -12.98 -13.45
N ARG A 320 -11.85 -11.71 -13.23
CA ARG A 320 -11.58 -10.61 -14.17
C ARG A 320 -10.21 -9.98 -13.95
N LYS A 321 -9.93 -9.58 -12.71
CA LYS A 321 -8.68 -8.89 -12.36
C LYS A 321 -7.58 -9.89 -11.94
N GLY A 322 -7.95 -10.96 -11.27
CA GLY A 322 -7.01 -11.97 -10.81
C GLY A 322 -6.35 -11.61 -9.49
N ILE A 323 -5.03 -11.46 -9.48
CA ILE A 323 -4.27 -10.94 -8.35
C ILE A 323 -4.30 -9.43 -8.44
N GLU A 324 -4.78 -8.77 -7.41
CA GLU A 324 -5.01 -7.33 -7.37
C GLU A 324 -4.03 -6.67 -6.39
N PRO A 325 -2.86 -6.19 -6.86
CA PRO A 325 -1.99 -5.35 -6.02
C PRO A 325 -2.54 -3.93 -5.96
N GLU A 326 -2.88 -3.52 -4.74
CA GLU A 326 -3.42 -2.21 -4.42
C GLU A 326 -2.30 -1.23 -4.02
N GLU A 327 -2.12 -0.99 -2.75
CA GLU A 327 -1.13 -0.07 -2.23
C GLU A 327 0.30 -0.64 -2.32
N VAL A 328 1.27 0.19 -2.62
CA VAL A 328 2.69 -0.15 -2.62
C VAL A 328 3.49 0.79 -1.73
N VAL A 329 4.53 0.28 -1.08
CA VAL A 329 5.51 1.09 -0.34
C VAL A 329 6.92 0.58 -0.61
N ILE A 330 7.92 1.46 -0.55
CA ILE A 330 9.33 1.08 -0.65
C ILE A 330 9.96 1.11 0.74
N ALA A 331 10.48 -0.04 1.19
CA ALA A 331 11.26 -0.17 2.41
C ALA A 331 12.75 -0.18 2.06
N GLU A 332 13.53 0.67 2.73
CA GLU A 332 14.96 0.79 2.51
C GLU A 332 15.73 0.46 3.80
N HIS A 333 16.75 -0.38 3.70
CA HIS A 333 17.59 -0.78 4.82
C HIS A 333 18.98 -1.22 4.37
N ASP A 334 20.04 -0.68 5.02
CA ASP A 334 21.45 -1.02 4.78
C ASP A 334 21.85 -1.03 3.29
N GLY A 335 21.32 -0.07 2.52
CA GLY A 335 21.62 0.08 1.09
C GLY A 335 20.89 -0.90 0.19
N LYS A 336 19.94 -1.63 0.71
CA LYS A 336 18.99 -2.45 -0.04
C LYS A 336 17.63 -1.75 -0.10
N SER A 337 16.90 -1.99 -1.16
CA SER A 337 15.54 -1.47 -1.38
C SER A 337 14.59 -2.60 -1.72
N TYR A 338 13.41 -2.57 -1.12
CA TYR A 338 12.36 -3.56 -1.32
C TYR A 338 11.05 -2.85 -1.58
N VAL A 339 10.27 -3.34 -2.52
CA VAL A 339 8.87 -2.95 -2.69
C VAL A 339 7.97 -3.97 -1.98
N LEU A 340 7.10 -3.45 -1.13
CA LEU A 340 6.02 -4.20 -0.51
C LEU A 340 4.74 -3.81 -1.23
N ALA A 341 3.86 -4.77 -1.47
CA ALA A 341 2.51 -4.51 -1.99
C ALA A 341 1.47 -5.30 -1.21
N THR A 342 0.33 -4.67 -0.94
CA THR A 342 -0.88 -5.40 -0.59
C THR A 342 -1.44 -6.09 -1.81
N LEU A 343 -2.05 -7.24 -1.59
CA LEU A 343 -2.89 -7.91 -2.57
C LEU A 343 -4.30 -7.93 -2.02
N GLN A 344 -5.24 -7.35 -2.75
CA GLN A 344 -6.63 -7.37 -2.36
C GLN A 344 -7.14 -8.81 -2.38
N ASP A 345 -6.90 -9.51 -3.47
CA ASP A 345 -7.19 -10.94 -3.58
C ASP A 345 -5.95 -11.71 -4.11
N PRO A 346 -5.35 -12.62 -3.34
CA PRO A 346 -5.69 -13.00 -1.95
C PRO A 346 -5.16 -11.97 -0.94
N ALA A 347 -5.88 -11.74 0.17
CA ALA A 347 -5.47 -10.79 1.20
C ALA A 347 -4.08 -11.10 1.78
N ALA A 348 -3.05 -10.46 1.24
CA ALA A 348 -1.65 -10.75 1.54
C ALA A 348 -0.75 -9.53 1.34
N VAL A 349 0.45 -9.61 1.88
CA VAL A 349 1.56 -8.70 1.55
C VAL A 349 2.66 -9.50 0.86
N VAL A 350 3.13 -8.98 -0.25
CA VAL A 350 4.26 -9.53 -1.01
C VAL A 350 5.44 -8.58 -0.97
N VAL A 351 6.66 -9.12 -1.11
CA VAL A 351 7.88 -8.32 -1.10
C VAL A 351 8.81 -8.73 -2.24
N TYR A 352 9.30 -7.74 -2.97
CA TYR A 352 10.30 -7.90 -4.02
C TYR A 352 11.55 -7.10 -3.70
N ASP A 353 12.72 -7.70 -3.86
CA ASP A 353 14.01 -7.01 -3.81
C ASP A 353 14.18 -6.19 -5.11
N ILE A 354 14.26 -4.88 -4.96
CA ILE A 354 14.50 -3.91 -6.03
C ILE A 354 15.83 -3.16 -5.83
N THR A 355 16.76 -3.74 -5.08
CA THR A 355 18.12 -3.20 -4.90
C THR A 355 18.82 -3.03 -6.25
N ASP A 356 18.58 -3.97 -7.17
CA ASP A 356 18.76 -3.75 -8.61
C ASP A 356 17.39 -3.52 -9.25
N PRO A 357 16.98 -2.26 -9.44
CA PRO A 357 15.65 -1.95 -9.95
C PRO A 357 15.44 -2.38 -11.41
N THR A 358 16.51 -2.76 -12.12
CA THR A 358 16.42 -3.30 -13.48
C THR A 358 16.06 -4.78 -13.51
N ASN A 359 16.07 -5.43 -12.35
CA ASN A 359 15.78 -6.86 -12.21
C ASN A 359 15.06 -7.12 -10.87
N PRO A 360 13.80 -6.71 -10.72
CA PRO A 360 13.01 -7.02 -9.54
C PRO A 360 12.98 -8.52 -9.28
N THR A 361 13.35 -8.96 -8.09
CA THR A 361 13.42 -10.37 -7.75
C THR A 361 12.50 -10.72 -6.59
N TRP A 362 11.77 -11.82 -6.75
CA TRP A 362 10.96 -12.40 -5.70
C TRP A 362 11.83 -12.88 -4.55
N ASP A 363 11.48 -12.46 -3.36
CA ASP A 363 12.06 -13.04 -2.16
C ASP A 363 11.10 -14.08 -1.57
N SER A 364 11.32 -15.35 -1.87
CA SER A 364 10.42 -16.44 -1.52
C SER A 364 10.11 -16.64 -0.02
N GLY A 365 10.78 -15.90 0.86
CA GLY A 365 10.49 -15.85 2.30
C GLY A 365 9.57 -14.70 2.70
N ALA A 366 9.18 -13.86 1.75
CA ALA A 366 8.59 -12.56 2.00
C ALA A 366 7.12 -12.46 1.57
N ILE A 367 6.35 -13.52 1.79
CA ILE A 367 4.91 -13.46 1.62
C ILE A 367 4.22 -13.79 2.94
N THR A 368 3.23 -13.00 3.32
CA THR A 368 2.46 -13.23 4.53
C THR A 368 1.00 -13.00 4.24
N GLN A 369 0.18 -14.01 4.50
CA GLN A 369 -1.27 -13.84 4.57
C GLN A 369 -1.63 -12.94 5.74
N VAL A 370 -2.44 -11.94 5.47
CA VAL A 370 -2.90 -10.97 6.46
C VAL A 370 -4.05 -11.54 7.27
N VAL A 371 -4.90 -12.33 6.63
CA VAL A 371 -6.06 -13.00 7.22
C VAL A 371 -5.95 -14.51 7.02
N ASP A 372 -6.48 -15.30 7.96
CA ASP A 372 -6.46 -16.76 7.86
C ASP A 372 -7.55 -17.26 6.91
N TYR A 373 -7.19 -17.93 5.82
CA TYR A 373 -8.08 -18.59 4.87
C TYR A 373 -8.68 -19.92 5.41
N SER A 374 -8.77 -20.14 6.70
CA SER A 374 -9.11 -21.43 7.29
C SER A 374 -10.59 -21.83 7.22
N THR A 375 -11.45 -21.11 6.53
CA THR A 375 -12.89 -21.35 6.52
C THR A 375 -13.38 -22.38 5.49
N GLY A 376 -12.53 -22.95 4.67
CA GLY A 376 -12.83 -24.18 3.90
C GLY A 376 -13.78 -24.06 2.71
N ASP A 377 -14.25 -22.92 2.38
CA ASP A 377 -15.16 -22.61 1.26
C ASP A 377 -14.49 -22.00 0.04
N GLY A 378 -13.18 -21.69 0.13
CA GLY A 378 -12.40 -21.20 -1.02
C GLY A 378 -12.62 -19.74 -1.38
N GLU A 379 -13.47 -19.02 -0.65
CA GLU A 379 -13.61 -17.59 -0.82
C GLU A 379 -12.63 -16.85 0.11
N SER A 380 -11.91 -15.88 -0.45
CA SER A 380 -11.12 -14.93 0.34
C SER A 380 -12.05 -14.19 1.30
N THR A 381 -11.75 -14.24 2.60
CA THR A 381 -12.52 -13.49 3.59
C THR A 381 -11.95 -12.11 3.85
N GLY A 382 -10.84 -11.73 3.20
CA GLY A 382 -10.16 -10.47 3.38
C GLY A 382 -9.90 -9.76 2.06
N GLU A 383 -9.98 -8.46 2.08
CA GLU A 383 -9.50 -7.54 1.06
C GLU A 383 -8.50 -6.61 1.72
N SER A 384 -7.21 -6.74 1.33
CA SER A 384 -6.14 -5.91 1.89
C SER A 384 -5.95 -4.68 1.02
N GLU A 385 -6.31 -3.53 1.58
CA GLU A 385 -6.27 -2.23 0.91
C GLU A 385 -5.00 -1.44 1.30
N GLY A 386 -5.04 -0.79 2.44
CA GLY A 386 -3.98 0.10 2.87
C GLY A 386 -2.72 -0.60 3.36
N LEU A 387 -1.59 0.00 3.07
CA LEU A 387 -0.25 -0.46 3.43
C LEU A 387 0.59 0.71 3.96
N ALA A 388 1.29 0.48 5.06
CA ALA A 388 2.28 1.44 5.54
C ALA A 388 3.52 0.71 6.10
N TYR A 389 4.69 1.30 5.91
CA TYR A 389 5.95 0.80 6.43
C TYR A 389 6.66 1.86 7.26
N LYS A 390 7.14 1.49 8.45
CA LYS A 390 7.97 2.35 9.31
C LYS A 390 8.83 1.51 10.24
N ASP A 391 10.13 1.80 10.30
CA ASP A 391 11.08 1.24 11.29
C ASP A 391 11.04 -0.29 11.42
N GLY A 392 10.84 -1.00 10.31
CA GLY A 392 10.77 -2.47 10.30
C GLY A 392 9.41 -3.04 10.71
N TYR A 393 8.38 -2.23 10.80
CA TYR A 393 7.00 -2.67 10.96
C TYR A 393 6.17 -2.32 9.74
N VAL A 394 5.19 -3.15 9.46
CA VAL A 394 4.23 -2.97 8.37
C VAL A 394 2.83 -3.01 8.95
N LEU A 395 2.01 -2.07 8.57
CA LEU A 395 0.58 -2.05 8.87
C LEU A 395 -0.20 -2.37 7.60
N VAL A 396 -1.25 -3.15 7.77
CA VAL A 396 -2.18 -3.50 6.69
C VAL A 396 -3.60 -3.37 7.21
N SER A 397 -4.48 -2.77 6.43
CA SER A 397 -5.92 -2.75 6.65
C SER A 397 -6.63 -3.78 5.78
N ASN A 398 -7.76 -4.28 6.24
CA ASN A 398 -8.63 -5.17 5.49
C ASN A 398 -10.07 -4.68 5.62
N THR A 399 -10.75 -4.54 4.49
CA THR A 399 -12.11 -4.03 4.42
C THR A 399 -13.16 -5.12 4.63
N LYS A 400 -13.05 -6.24 3.95
CA LYS A 400 -14.03 -7.33 3.97
C LYS A 400 -14.10 -8.09 5.31
N ASP A 401 -12.95 -8.27 5.97
CA ASP A 401 -12.84 -8.72 7.38
C ASP A 401 -12.24 -7.56 8.18
N PRO A 402 -13.08 -6.61 8.64
CA PRO A 402 -12.61 -5.34 9.19
C PRO A 402 -11.55 -5.50 10.25
N SER A 403 -10.31 -5.30 9.87
CA SER A 403 -9.17 -5.54 10.76
C SER A 403 -7.94 -4.72 10.39
N VAL A 404 -7.07 -4.56 11.37
CA VAL A 404 -5.72 -4.02 11.23
C VAL A 404 -4.73 -5.13 11.55
N CYS A 405 -3.79 -5.36 10.67
CA CYS A 405 -2.70 -6.32 10.84
C CYS A 405 -1.37 -5.61 11.05
N LEU A 406 -0.62 -6.05 12.06
CA LEU A 406 0.77 -5.65 12.28
C LEU A 406 1.69 -6.78 11.82
N LEU A 407 2.55 -6.46 10.89
CA LEU A 407 3.63 -7.35 10.47
C LEU A 407 4.97 -6.78 10.93
N LYS A 408 5.95 -7.64 11.06
CA LYS A 408 7.32 -7.29 11.36
C LYS A 408 8.23 -7.71 10.23
N ALA A 409 8.94 -6.74 9.67
CA ALA A 409 10.06 -6.99 8.78
C ALA A 409 11.29 -7.37 9.63
N SER A 410 11.99 -8.41 9.21
CA SER A 410 13.28 -8.77 9.77
C SER A 410 14.31 -8.86 8.65
N TRP A 411 15.43 -8.26 8.90
CA TRP A 411 16.60 -8.31 8.03
C TRP A 411 17.49 -9.42 8.55
N ALA A 412 17.87 -10.35 7.71
CA ALA A 412 18.89 -11.31 8.11
C ALA A 412 20.22 -10.59 8.22
N ASN A 413 20.89 -10.76 9.36
CA ASN A 413 22.20 -10.20 9.65
C ASN A 413 23.31 -10.91 8.87
#